data_db4a748fb088dbf72982dc3239061a40
#
_entry.id   db4a748fb088dbf72982dc3239061a40
#
_cell.length_a   1.000
_cell.length_b   1.000
_cell.length_c   1.000
_cell.angle_alpha   90.00
_cell.angle_beta   90.00
_cell.angle_gamma   90.00
#
_symmetry.space_group_name_H-M   'P 1'
#
loop_
_entity.id
_entity.type
_entity.pdbx_description
1 polymer ?
#
loop_
_entity_poly.entity_id
_entity_poly.type
_entity_poly.pdbx_seq_one_letter_code
_entity_poly.pdbx_strand_id
1 'polypeptide(L)'
;MPVHVQSHVRRVTFNQARLDRLAGAILSDVGAASGELGILFVGDRRMRGLNRRYRGKDRTTDVLAFPMREAPTPHLPVATPAMLGDVVIAVPTATRQAKQGHRSLDEELTVLLVHGILHLCGYDHEWNEKEARRMHRRERRILRSLARWPKLVEKSALARKTRLAGRV
;
A
#
# COMPACT_ATOMS: atom_id res chain seq x y z
N MET A 1 -3.35 -12.42 -12.73
CA MET A 1 -3.12 -11.04 -12.26
C MET A 1 -3.07 -11.08 -10.74
N PRO A 2 -1.96 -10.75 -10.11
CA PRO A 2 -1.80 -10.91 -8.66
C PRO A 2 -2.52 -9.84 -7.84
N VAL A 3 -3.12 -8.82 -8.45
CA VAL A 3 -3.64 -7.65 -7.73
C VAL A 3 -5.07 -7.31 -8.12
N HIS A 4 -5.94 -7.24 -7.12
CA HIS A 4 -7.31 -6.77 -7.27
C HIS A 4 -7.41 -5.34 -6.73
N VAL A 5 -7.54 -4.37 -7.62
CA VAL A 5 -7.60 -2.95 -7.24
C VAL A 5 -9.02 -2.45 -7.22
N GLN A 6 -9.41 -1.82 -6.12
CA GLN A 6 -10.66 -1.08 -5.97
C GLN A 6 -10.35 0.35 -5.51
N SER A 7 -11.10 1.32 -6.00
CA SER A 7 -11.00 2.70 -5.57
C SER A 7 -12.36 3.30 -5.26
N HIS A 8 -12.47 3.86 -4.06
CA HIS A 8 -13.63 4.65 -3.61
C HIS A 8 -13.31 6.15 -3.61
N VAL A 9 -12.20 6.54 -4.23
CA VAL A 9 -11.77 7.93 -4.37
C VAL A 9 -12.04 8.41 -5.78
N ARG A 10 -12.86 9.46 -5.94
CA ARG A 10 -13.29 9.95 -7.26
C ARG A 10 -12.29 10.89 -7.93
N ARG A 11 -11.45 11.56 -7.14
CA ARG A 11 -10.55 12.62 -7.63
C ARG A 11 -9.21 12.12 -8.12
N VAL A 12 -8.92 10.84 -7.90
CA VAL A 12 -7.66 10.20 -8.29
C VAL A 12 -7.98 8.90 -8.99
N THR A 13 -7.39 8.68 -10.13
CA THR A 13 -7.47 7.41 -10.87
C THR A 13 -6.08 6.76 -10.93
N PHE A 14 -6.05 5.45 -10.93
CA PHE A 14 -4.84 4.65 -10.80
C PHE A 14 -4.62 3.75 -12.01
N ASN A 15 -3.37 3.52 -12.34
CA ASN A 15 -2.99 2.61 -13.42
C ASN A 15 -2.87 1.17 -12.90
N GLN A 16 -3.85 0.34 -13.24
CA GLN A 16 -3.93 -1.06 -12.84
C GLN A 16 -2.67 -1.84 -13.22
N ALA A 17 -2.22 -1.73 -14.47
CA ALA A 17 -1.07 -2.50 -14.96
C ALA A 17 0.23 -2.15 -14.25
N ARG A 18 0.39 -0.89 -13.83
CA ARG A 18 1.57 -0.44 -13.07
C ARG A 18 1.51 -0.88 -11.62
N LEU A 19 0.32 -0.90 -11.01
CA LEU A 19 0.11 -1.47 -9.68
C LEU A 19 0.39 -2.97 -9.67
N ASP A 20 -0.07 -3.71 -10.67
CA ASP A 20 0.23 -5.14 -10.84
C ASP A 20 1.73 -5.40 -10.93
N ARG A 21 2.45 -4.61 -11.74
CA ARG A 21 3.91 -4.75 -11.87
C ARG A 21 4.66 -4.44 -10.59
N LEU A 22 4.27 -3.38 -9.89
CA LEU A 22 4.91 -3.02 -8.61
C LEU A 22 4.68 -4.11 -7.56
N ALA A 23 3.44 -4.52 -7.36
CA ALA A 23 3.11 -5.58 -6.40
C ALA A 23 3.79 -6.90 -6.76
N GLY A 24 3.81 -7.27 -8.04
CA GLY A 24 4.53 -8.45 -8.52
C GLY A 24 6.02 -8.40 -8.22
N ALA A 25 6.66 -7.26 -8.40
CA ALA A 25 8.07 -7.07 -8.07
C ALA A 25 8.34 -7.20 -6.56
N ILE A 26 7.47 -6.63 -5.72
CA ILE A 26 7.58 -6.74 -4.26
C ILE A 26 7.41 -8.19 -3.82
N LEU A 27 6.38 -8.87 -4.30
CA LEU A 27 6.08 -10.26 -3.97
C LEU A 27 7.20 -11.20 -4.43
N SER A 28 7.79 -10.96 -5.59
CA SER A 28 8.94 -11.72 -6.09
C SER A 28 10.17 -11.55 -5.20
N ASP A 29 10.46 -10.34 -4.74
CA ASP A 29 11.60 -10.06 -3.84
C ASP A 29 11.48 -10.81 -2.51
N VAL A 30 10.28 -11.00 -1.99
CA VAL A 30 10.04 -11.71 -0.71
C VAL A 30 9.74 -13.20 -0.88
N GLY A 31 9.83 -13.73 -2.09
CA GLY A 31 9.56 -15.16 -2.35
C GLY A 31 8.08 -15.55 -2.35
N ALA A 32 7.17 -14.60 -2.57
CA ALA A 32 5.73 -14.80 -2.58
C ALA A 32 5.10 -14.51 -3.97
N ALA A 33 5.84 -14.77 -5.04
CA ALA A 33 5.45 -14.42 -6.41
C ALA A 33 4.11 -15.02 -6.87
N SER A 34 3.68 -16.14 -6.31
CA SER A 34 2.39 -16.78 -6.58
C SER A 34 1.23 -16.22 -5.74
N GLY A 35 1.51 -15.29 -4.82
CA GLY A 35 0.48 -14.69 -3.97
C GLY A 35 -0.42 -13.70 -4.71
N GLU A 36 -1.65 -13.59 -4.24
CA GLU A 36 -2.62 -12.59 -4.68
C GLU A 36 -2.94 -11.62 -3.54
N LEU A 37 -3.22 -10.37 -3.87
CA LEU A 37 -3.62 -9.38 -2.88
C LEU A 37 -4.65 -8.40 -3.41
N GLY A 38 -5.41 -7.79 -2.51
CA GLY A 38 -6.28 -6.66 -2.78
C GLY A 38 -5.60 -5.34 -2.43
N ILE A 39 -5.85 -4.32 -3.23
CA ILE A 39 -5.50 -2.93 -2.93
C ILE A 39 -6.78 -2.10 -2.96
N LEU A 40 -7.08 -1.41 -1.87
CA LEU A 40 -8.25 -0.56 -1.75
C LEU A 40 -7.84 0.88 -1.43
N PHE A 41 -8.20 1.80 -2.32
CA PHE A 41 -8.01 3.23 -2.10
C PHE A 41 -9.28 3.85 -1.53
N VAL A 42 -9.16 4.54 -0.39
CA VAL A 42 -10.28 5.12 0.36
C VAL A 42 -10.02 6.57 0.75
N GLY A 43 -11.10 7.26 1.15
CA GLY A 43 -11.01 8.56 1.82
C GLY A 43 -10.73 8.42 3.32
N ASP A 44 -10.41 9.55 3.96
CA ASP A 44 -10.03 9.59 5.38
C ASP A 44 -11.16 9.12 6.32
N ARG A 45 -12.40 9.45 6.01
CA ARG A 45 -13.55 9.04 6.82
C ARG A 45 -13.70 7.52 6.89
N ARG A 46 -13.60 6.84 5.76
CA ARG A 46 -13.66 5.38 5.71
C ARG A 46 -12.46 4.76 6.41
N MET A 47 -11.26 5.31 6.20
CA MET A 47 -10.05 4.85 6.87
C MET A 47 -10.17 4.97 8.39
N ARG A 48 -10.67 6.10 8.91
CA ARG A 48 -10.94 6.28 10.34
C ARG A 48 -11.88 5.21 10.89
N GLY A 49 -12.97 4.91 10.16
CA GLY A 49 -13.91 3.84 10.52
C GLY A 49 -13.26 2.46 10.59
N LEU A 50 -12.42 2.12 9.60
CA LEU A 50 -11.67 0.86 9.57
C LEU A 50 -10.65 0.78 10.72
N ASN A 51 -9.91 1.85 10.97
CA ASN A 51 -8.92 1.91 12.04
C ASN A 51 -9.57 1.78 13.42
N ARG A 52 -10.71 2.41 13.63
CA ARG A 52 -11.51 2.26 14.87
C ARG A 52 -12.01 0.84 15.04
N ARG A 53 -12.59 0.25 14.00
CA ARG A 53 -13.21 -1.09 14.06
C ARG A 53 -12.19 -2.19 14.28
N TYR A 54 -11.06 -2.13 13.57
CA TYR A 54 -10.09 -3.24 13.54
C TYR A 54 -8.86 -3.04 14.44
N ARG A 55 -8.54 -1.80 14.80
CA ARG A 55 -7.38 -1.47 15.66
C ARG A 55 -7.75 -0.72 16.93
N GLY A 56 -9.03 -0.40 17.13
CA GLY A 56 -9.51 0.34 18.28
C GLY A 56 -9.04 1.81 18.35
N LYS A 57 -8.55 2.36 17.24
CA LYS A 57 -8.02 3.73 17.17
C LYS A 57 -8.98 4.63 16.38
N ASP A 58 -9.66 5.53 17.07
CA ASP A 58 -10.61 6.47 16.45
C ASP A 58 -9.90 7.67 15.79
N ARG A 59 -9.06 7.39 14.83
CA ARG A 59 -8.35 8.37 14.00
C ARG A 59 -8.06 7.78 12.63
N THR A 60 -7.84 8.65 11.64
CA THR A 60 -7.36 8.19 10.34
C THR A 60 -5.91 7.74 10.41
N THR A 61 -5.50 6.90 9.47
CA THR A 61 -4.12 6.49 9.23
C THR A 61 -3.88 6.47 7.72
N ASP A 62 -2.64 6.32 7.30
CA ASP A 62 -2.26 6.29 5.88
C ASP A 62 -2.53 4.93 5.23
N VAL A 63 -2.16 3.84 5.90
CA VAL A 63 -2.26 2.48 5.40
C VAL A 63 -2.68 1.50 6.49
N LEU A 64 -3.49 0.51 6.11
CA LEU A 64 -3.81 -0.67 6.92
C LEU A 64 -3.57 -1.91 6.07
N ALA A 65 -2.99 -2.94 6.68
CA ALA A 65 -2.86 -4.26 6.08
C ALA A 65 -3.71 -5.27 6.84
N PHE A 66 -4.50 -6.05 6.10
CA PHE A 66 -5.38 -7.09 6.63
C PHE A 66 -4.94 -8.45 6.09
N PRO A 67 -4.04 -9.17 6.79
CA PRO A 67 -3.60 -10.50 6.36
C PRO A 67 -4.76 -11.49 6.37
N MET A 68 -4.88 -12.29 5.31
CA MET A 68 -5.86 -13.39 5.20
C MET A 68 -5.21 -14.77 5.38
N ARG A 69 -3.95 -14.85 5.74
CA ARG A 69 -3.30 -16.13 5.99
C ARG A 69 -3.95 -16.83 7.18
N GLU A 70 -4.70 -17.88 6.90
CA GLU A 70 -4.83 -18.97 7.86
C GLU A 70 -3.44 -19.58 8.06
N ALA A 71 -3.13 -19.95 9.30
CA ALA A 71 -1.88 -20.65 9.62
C ALA A 71 -1.67 -21.80 8.61
N PRO A 72 -0.45 -22.05 8.12
CA PRO A 72 -0.21 -23.08 7.13
C PRO A 72 -0.75 -24.42 7.66
N THR A 73 -1.82 -24.91 7.07
CA THR A 73 -2.30 -26.28 7.29
C THR A 73 -1.30 -27.22 6.60
N PRO A 74 -0.66 -28.13 7.32
CA PRO A 74 0.45 -28.94 6.81
C PRO A 74 0.10 -29.88 5.65
N HIS A 75 -1.13 -29.91 5.17
CA HIS A 75 -1.61 -30.95 4.26
C HIS A 75 -2.40 -30.46 3.02
N LEU A 76 -2.38 -29.15 2.71
CA LEU A 76 -2.98 -28.69 1.45
C LEU A 76 -1.93 -28.60 0.34
N PRO A 77 -2.20 -29.14 -0.85
CA PRO A 77 -1.30 -29.00 -1.99
C PRO A 77 -1.19 -27.52 -2.37
N VAL A 78 0.03 -27.08 -2.64
CA VAL A 78 0.42 -25.70 -3.02
C VAL A 78 -0.06 -25.41 -4.46
N ALA A 79 -1.34 -25.58 -4.77
CA ALA A 79 -1.84 -25.48 -6.15
C ALA A 79 -2.77 -24.30 -6.43
N THR A 80 -3.14 -23.50 -5.41
CA THR A 80 -3.92 -22.29 -5.60
C THR A 80 -3.13 -21.07 -5.17
N PRO A 81 -3.16 -19.97 -5.95
CA PRO A 81 -2.55 -18.71 -5.50
C PRO A 81 -3.13 -18.36 -4.12
N ALA A 82 -2.26 -18.21 -3.13
CA ALA A 82 -2.71 -17.87 -1.79
C ALA A 82 -3.11 -16.40 -1.76
N MET A 83 -4.37 -16.10 -1.43
CA MET A 83 -4.77 -14.72 -1.11
C MET A 83 -4.02 -14.29 0.15
N LEU A 84 -3.16 -13.30 0.01
CA LEU A 84 -2.33 -12.79 1.10
C LEU A 84 -3.11 -11.86 2.02
N GLY A 85 -4.08 -11.14 1.48
CA GLY A 85 -4.92 -10.19 2.19
C GLY A 85 -5.10 -8.88 1.42
N ASP A 86 -5.50 -7.85 2.16
CA ASP A 86 -5.78 -6.52 1.59
C ASP A 86 -4.88 -5.45 2.18
N VAL A 87 -4.44 -4.53 1.32
CA VAL A 87 -3.81 -3.25 1.70
C VAL A 87 -4.78 -2.13 1.42
N VAL A 88 -5.13 -1.36 2.44
CA VAL A 88 -6.04 -0.22 2.35
C VAL A 88 -5.24 1.06 2.54
N ILE A 89 -5.37 2.01 1.61
CA ILE A 89 -4.64 3.28 1.62
C ILE A 89 -5.61 4.45 1.63
N ALA A 90 -5.43 5.37 2.59
CA ALA A 90 -6.13 6.65 2.64
C ALA A 90 -5.45 7.66 1.73
N VAL A 91 -6.01 7.90 0.56
CA VAL A 91 -5.41 8.78 -0.46
C VAL A 91 -5.26 10.23 0.01
N PRO A 92 -6.24 10.85 0.70
CA PRO A 92 -6.06 12.21 1.21
C PRO A 92 -4.92 12.32 2.24
N THR A 93 -4.79 11.34 3.13
CA THR A 93 -3.67 11.28 4.09
C THR A 93 -2.33 11.11 3.37
N ALA A 94 -2.25 10.18 2.42
CA ALA A 94 -1.05 9.98 1.59
C ALA A 94 -0.66 11.27 0.83
N THR A 95 -1.64 12.00 0.31
CA THR A 95 -1.40 13.28 -0.38
C THR A 95 -0.80 14.34 0.54
N ARG A 96 -1.30 14.45 1.77
CA ARG A 96 -0.75 15.38 2.77
C ARG A 96 0.68 15.00 3.18
N GLN A 97 0.93 13.71 3.42
CA GLN A 97 2.25 13.21 3.78
C GLN A 97 3.27 13.41 2.64
N ALA A 98 2.86 13.19 1.40
CA ALA A 98 3.71 13.46 0.23
C ALA A 98 4.15 14.92 0.19
N LYS A 99 3.21 15.87 0.38
CA LYS A 99 3.52 17.31 0.45
C LYS A 99 4.47 17.64 1.59
N GLN A 100 4.24 17.14 2.78
CA GLN A 100 5.08 17.37 3.96
C GLN A 100 6.50 16.82 3.76
N GLY A 101 6.63 15.68 3.08
CA GLY A 101 7.91 15.04 2.79
C GLY A 101 8.56 15.49 1.48
N HIS A 102 8.01 16.52 0.79
CA HIS A 102 8.49 16.99 -0.52
C HIS A 102 8.60 15.87 -1.56
N ARG A 103 7.63 14.95 -1.55
CA ARG A 103 7.52 13.81 -2.46
C ARG A 103 6.29 13.91 -3.34
N SER A 104 6.31 13.21 -4.47
CA SER A 104 5.11 13.03 -5.29
C SER A 104 4.12 12.05 -4.62
N LEU A 105 2.86 12.10 -5.02
CA LEU A 105 1.88 11.10 -4.57
C LEU A 105 2.28 9.70 -5.04
N ASP A 106 2.83 9.55 -6.24
CA ASP A 106 3.35 8.27 -6.74
C ASP A 106 4.41 7.66 -5.81
N GLU A 107 5.35 8.48 -5.36
CA GLU A 107 6.41 8.07 -4.43
C GLU A 107 5.83 7.64 -3.08
N GLU A 108 4.94 8.44 -2.51
CA GLU A 108 4.29 8.13 -1.23
C GLU A 108 3.47 6.84 -1.30
N LEU A 109 2.65 6.68 -2.35
CA LEU A 109 1.88 5.45 -2.57
C LEU A 109 2.78 4.23 -2.73
N THR A 110 3.90 4.37 -3.41
CA THR A 110 4.88 3.28 -3.56
C THR A 110 5.43 2.84 -2.21
N VAL A 111 5.82 3.79 -1.37
CA VAL A 111 6.31 3.51 0.01
C VAL A 111 5.24 2.81 0.84
N LEU A 112 4.01 3.29 0.81
CA LEU A 112 2.89 2.71 1.56
C LEU A 112 2.52 1.30 1.07
N LEU A 113 2.58 1.06 -0.25
CA LEU A 113 2.34 -0.26 -0.83
C LEU A 113 3.42 -1.26 -0.44
N VAL A 114 4.70 -0.88 -0.52
CA VAL A 114 5.81 -1.73 -0.05
C VAL A 114 5.60 -2.12 1.41
N HIS A 115 5.33 -1.15 2.26
CA HIS A 115 5.10 -1.35 3.70
C HIS A 115 3.91 -2.29 3.96
N GLY A 116 2.75 -2.00 3.36
CA GLY A 116 1.53 -2.80 3.52
C GLY A 116 1.67 -4.23 3.01
N ILE A 117 2.30 -4.42 1.85
CA ILE A 117 2.53 -5.76 1.28
C ILE A 117 3.50 -6.57 2.15
N LEU A 118 4.55 -5.95 2.69
CA LEU A 118 5.45 -6.63 3.63
C LEU A 118 4.72 -7.11 4.88
N HIS A 119 3.78 -6.33 5.41
CA HIS A 119 2.92 -6.78 6.51
C HIS A 119 2.10 -8.01 6.13
N LEU A 120 1.52 -8.06 4.93
CA LEU A 120 0.80 -9.23 4.44
C LEU A 120 1.71 -10.47 4.35
N CYS A 121 3.00 -10.26 4.11
CA CYS A 121 4.01 -11.33 4.03
C CYS A 121 4.61 -11.72 5.38
N GLY A 122 4.09 -11.17 6.49
CA GLY A 122 4.49 -11.55 7.85
C GLY A 122 5.57 -10.70 8.49
N TYR A 123 6.00 -9.61 7.85
CA TYR A 123 6.87 -8.63 8.49
C TYR A 123 6.07 -7.78 9.48
N ASP A 124 6.61 -7.56 10.67
CA ASP A 124 5.97 -6.73 11.69
C ASP A 124 6.99 -5.83 12.39
N HIS A 125 6.74 -4.52 12.35
CA HIS A 125 7.59 -3.52 12.98
C HIS A 125 7.17 -3.21 14.44
N GLU A 126 5.98 -3.66 14.85
CA GLU A 126 5.43 -3.38 16.19
C GLU A 126 5.82 -4.45 17.22
N TRP A 127 6.28 -5.62 16.79
CA TRP A 127 6.53 -6.74 17.67
C TRP A 127 7.76 -6.54 18.56
N ASN A 128 8.89 -6.18 17.98
CA ASN A 128 10.12 -5.82 18.69
C ASN A 128 11.07 -5.04 17.76
N GLU A 129 12.15 -4.50 18.34
CA GLU A 129 13.13 -3.72 17.57
C GLU A 129 13.86 -4.51 16.48
N LYS A 130 14.09 -5.80 16.70
CA LYS A 130 14.77 -6.68 15.73
C LYS A 130 13.90 -6.85 14.49
N GLU A 131 12.61 -7.13 14.68
CA GLU A 131 11.65 -7.25 13.57
C GLU A 131 11.40 -5.92 12.88
N ALA A 132 11.34 -4.82 13.62
CA ALA A 132 11.26 -3.49 13.05
C ALA A 132 12.45 -3.16 12.13
N ARG A 133 13.67 -3.47 12.57
CA ARG A 133 14.88 -3.28 11.75
C ARG A 133 14.89 -4.21 10.54
N ARG A 134 14.44 -5.46 10.69
CA ARG A 134 14.32 -6.43 9.60
C ARG A 134 13.36 -5.92 8.50
N MET A 135 12.19 -5.46 8.89
CA MET A 135 11.20 -4.89 7.96
C MET A 135 11.76 -3.65 7.27
N HIS A 136 12.33 -2.72 8.02
CA HIS A 136 12.92 -1.50 7.47
C HIS A 136 14.04 -1.75 6.46
N ARG A 137 14.93 -2.73 6.74
CA ARG A 137 15.96 -3.14 5.77
C ARG A 137 15.36 -3.69 4.48
N ARG A 138 14.29 -4.48 4.59
CA ARG A 138 13.61 -5.04 3.41
C ARG A 138 12.93 -3.94 2.59
N GLU A 139 12.22 -3.03 3.24
CA GLU A 139 11.62 -1.85 2.59
C GLU A 139 12.67 -1.06 1.79
N ARG A 140 13.76 -0.71 2.43
CA ARG A 140 14.85 0.05 1.78
C ARG A 140 15.45 -0.71 0.61
N ARG A 141 15.65 -2.01 0.72
CA ARG A 141 16.16 -2.85 -0.36
C ARG A 141 15.23 -2.84 -1.57
N ILE A 142 13.95 -3.05 -1.34
CA ILE A 142 12.94 -3.06 -2.41
C ILE A 142 12.88 -1.69 -3.09
N LEU A 143 12.80 -0.61 -2.33
CA LEU A 143 12.74 0.75 -2.88
C LEU A 143 13.99 1.09 -3.68
N ARG A 144 15.17 0.66 -3.25
CA ARG A 144 16.43 0.85 -4.00
C ARG A 144 16.49 0.02 -5.28
N SER A 145 15.83 -1.13 -5.35
CA SER A 145 15.78 -1.98 -6.54
C SER A 145 14.93 -1.39 -7.67
N LEU A 146 14.09 -0.42 -7.37
CA LEU A 146 13.31 0.29 -8.37
C LEU A 146 14.21 1.23 -9.16
N ALA A 147 14.34 1.01 -10.48
CA ALA A 147 15.15 1.86 -11.36
C ALA A 147 14.65 3.30 -11.41
N ARG A 148 13.34 3.49 -11.24
CA ARG A 148 12.65 4.78 -11.10
C ARG A 148 11.35 4.59 -10.36
N TRP A 149 10.82 5.66 -9.78
CA TRP A 149 9.51 5.63 -9.15
C TRP A 149 8.41 5.33 -10.18
N PRO A 150 7.54 4.35 -9.93
CA PRO A 150 6.45 4.02 -10.84
C PRO A 150 5.40 5.15 -10.87
N LYS A 151 4.80 5.38 -12.02
CA LYS A 151 3.70 6.34 -12.19
C LYS A 151 2.36 5.63 -11.94
N LEU A 152 1.95 5.53 -10.69
CA LEU A 152 0.75 4.81 -10.26
C LEU A 152 -0.53 5.60 -10.49
N VAL A 153 -0.45 6.93 -10.39
CA VAL A 153 -1.57 7.85 -10.57
C VAL A 153 -1.69 8.25 -12.04
N GLU A 154 -2.87 8.05 -12.64
CA GLU A 154 -3.15 8.51 -14.00
C GLU A 154 -3.67 9.94 -14.03
N LYS A 155 -4.66 10.25 -13.16
CA LYS A 155 -5.25 11.57 -13.02
C LYS A 155 -5.43 11.91 -11.56
N SER A 156 -5.11 13.16 -11.18
CA SER A 156 -5.36 13.68 -9.86
C SER A 156 -5.95 15.08 -9.94
N ALA A 157 -7.18 15.25 -9.46
CA ALA A 157 -7.81 16.55 -9.30
C ALA A 157 -7.39 17.26 -8.00
N LEU A 158 -6.67 16.56 -7.10
CA LEU A 158 -6.20 17.10 -5.83
C LEU A 158 -5.07 18.14 -6.00
N ALA A 159 -4.35 18.10 -7.14
CA ALA A 159 -3.25 19.03 -7.45
C ALA A 159 -3.73 20.36 -8.06
N ARG A 160 -5.00 20.49 -8.47
CA ARG A 160 -5.49 21.68 -9.18
C ARG A 160 -5.87 22.86 -8.28
N LYS A 161 -6.04 22.67 -6.98
CA LYS A 161 -6.43 23.76 -6.06
C LYS A 161 -5.32 24.76 -5.72
N THR A 162 -4.08 24.48 -6.05
CA THR A 162 -2.96 25.37 -5.69
C THR A 162 -2.56 26.33 -6.81
N ARG A 163 -3.08 26.20 -8.03
CA ARG A 163 -2.74 27.10 -9.16
C ARG A 163 -3.71 28.28 -9.41
N LEU A 164 -4.84 28.32 -8.72
CA LEU A 164 -5.85 29.37 -8.92
C LEU A 164 -5.84 30.48 -7.86
N ALA A 165 -4.97 30.39 -6.84
CA ALA A 165 -4.83 31.43 -5.82
C ALA A 165 -3.67 32.42 -6.08
N GLY A 166 -3.06 32.39 -7.26
CA GLY A 166 -1.89 33.21 -7.60
C GLY A 166 -2.05 34.11 -8.82
N ARG A 167 -3.27 34.62 -9.09
CA ARG A 167 -3.49 35.72 -10.04
C ARG A 167 -4.50 36.69 -9.45
N VAL A 168 -4.02 37.63 -8.71
CA VAL A 168 -4.55 38.99 -8.58
C VAL A 168 -3.41 39.93 -8.95
#